data_791482463d0828183a7c02f39a751d9a
#
_entry.id   791482463d0828183a7c02f39a751d9a
#
_cell.length_a   1.000
_cell.length_b   1.000
_cell.length_c   1.000
_cell.angle_alpha   90.00
_cell.angle_beta   90.00
_cell.angle_gamma   90.00
#
_symmetry.space_group_name_H-M   'P 1'
#
loop_
_entity.id
_entity.type
_entity.pdbx_description
1 polymer ?
#
loop_
_entity_poly.entity_id
_entity_poly.type
_entity_poly.pdbx_seq_one_letter_code
_entity_poly.pdbx_strand_id
1 'polypeptide(L)'
;MDIELRPLNILIGANGAGKSNLISFFKMLNEMMAGRLQQYIGISGYAQSLLHFGPKVTPQIEAKLKFKIDNGSVDIIYTICLLHAAGDTLIFAEETGTRNGSHLPQPLTTYSFGAGHQETKINKAAQAGTPTIANTIKHLLNLCRVYHFHDTSSTARVRQSCYIDDNRYLVSDAGNLAALLLRFREDHSTAYQRIIKTIRLIAPFFDDFVLEPRGNNVILNWREKGSDQVFGPHQFSDGTLRAICLTTLLLQPENELPELIIVDEPELGLHPYALNVVAAMFGKASYHTQILISTQSTSFLDNFNAEDVITVDRVGKESQFRRLNPEELEAWLEEYSLGEIWEKNIIGGGPH
;
A
#
# COMPACT_ATOMS: atom_id res chain seq x y z
N MET A 1 -0.81 7.00 -18.51
CA MET A 1 -1.70 7.00 -17.31
C MET A 1 -1.43 8.29 -16.55
N ASP A 2 -2.48 9.04 -16.16
CA ASP A 2 -2.39 10.20 -15.27
C ASP A 2 -3.48 10.02 -14.19
N ILE A 3 -3.06 9.93 -12.93
CA ILE A 3 -3.97 9.68 -11.80
C ILE A 3 -3.60 10.61 -10.65
N GLU A 4 -4.56 11.38 -10.18
CA GLU A 4 -4.46 12.10 -8.91
C GLU A 4 -5.03 11.23 -7.79
N LEU A 5 -4.21 10.96 -6.76
CA LEU A 5 -4.65 10.25 -5.58
C LEU A 5 -5.35 11.22 -4.62
N ARG A 6 -6.58 10.89 -4.24
CA ARG A 6 -7.37 11.53 -3.18
C ARG A 6 -7.05 10.88 -1.82
N PRO A 7 -7.61 11.35 -0.70
CA PRO A 7 -7.42 10.68 0.58
C PRO A 7 -7.76 9.19 0.54
N LEU A 8 -8.85 8.80 -0.15
CA LEU A 8 -9.24 7.39 -0.35
C LEU A 8 -9.35 7.10 -1.85
N ASN A 9 -8.83 5.94 -2.27
CA ASN A 9 -8.84 5.50 -3.67
C ASN A 9 -9.08 4.00 -3.73
N ILE A 10 -10.13 3.59 -4.43
CA ILE A 10 -10.52 2.19 -4.61
C ILE A 10 -10.36 1.81 -6.08
N LEU A 11 -9.36 0.98 -6.38
CA LEU A 11 -9.19 0.42 -7.72
C LEU A 11 -10.10 -0.78 -7.88
N ILE A 12 -11.03 -0.71 -8.82
CA ILE A 12 -11.89 -1.83 -9.20
C ILE A 12 -11.69 -2.18 -10.68
N GLY A 13 -11.68 -3.44 -11.01
CA GLY A 13 -11.53 -3.90 -12.39
C GLY A 13 -11.39 -5.40 -12.47
N ALA A 14 -11.61 -5.99 -13.64
CA ALA A 14 -11.45 -7.41 -13.87
C ALA A 14 -10.02 -7.89 -13.63
N ASN A 15 -9.85 -9.21 -13.53
CA ASN A 15 -8.53 -9.85 -13.50
C ASN A 15 -7.76 -9.52 -14.78
N GLY A 16 -6.49 -9.13 -14.63
CA GLY A 16 -5.64 -8.75 -15.75
C GLY A 16 -5.87 -7.34 -16.32
N ALA A 17 -6.78 -6.54 -15.74
CA ALA A 17 -7.00 -5.15 -16.17
C ALA A 17 -5.80 -4.23 -15.89
N GLY A 18 -4.94 -4.56 -14.91
CA GLY A 18 -3.72 -3.81 -14.61
C GLY A 18 -3.64 -3.21 -13.20
N LYS A 19 -4.59 -3.50 -12.30
CA LYS A 19 -4.56 -3.07 -10.90
C LYS A 19 -3.25 -3.46 -10.21
N SER A 20 -2.89 -4.73 -10.30
CA SER A 20 -1.66 -5.27 -9.69
C SER A 20 -0.38 -4.71 -10.32
N ASN A 21 -0.43 -4.23 -11.58
CA ASN A 21 0.71 -3.56 -12.20
C ASN A 21 1.02 -2.22 -11.52
N LEU A 22 -0.03 -1.45 -11.16
CA LEU A 22 0.15 -0.20 -10.42
C LEU A 22 0.72 -0.46 -9.01
N ILE A 23 0.22 -1.49 -8.33
CA ILE A 23 0.76 -1.89 -7.02
C ILE A 23 2.21 -2.35 -7.13
N SER A 24 2.54 -3.14 -8.16
CA SER A 24 3.91 -3.60 -8.43
C SER A 24 4.86 -2.44 -8.75
N PHE A 25 4.37 -1.39 -9.39
CA PHE A 25 5.13 -0.17 -9.60
C PHE A 25 5.52 0.50 -8.26
N PHE A 26 4.59 0.64 -7.31
CA PHE A 26 4.92 1.16 -5.98
C PHE A 26 5.87 0.23 -5.20
N LYS A 27 5.74 -1.09 -5.35
CA LYS A 27 6.74 -2.03 -4.80
C LYS A 27 8.12 -1.80 -5.38
N MET A 28 8.21 -1.63 -6.70
CA MET A 28 9.47 -1.30 -7.38
C MET A 28 10.08 -0.01 -6.83
N LEU A 29 9.28 1.02 -6.58
CA LEU A 29 9.75 2.27 -5.96
C LEU A 29 10.28 2.05 -4.54
N ASN A 30 9.62 1.21 -3.73
CA ASN A 30 10.10 0.89 -2.39
C ASN A 30 11.45 0.14 -2.44
N GLU A 31 11.58 -0.86 -3.31
CA GLU A 31 12.84 -1.60 -3.48
C GLU A 31 13.97 -0.72 -4.04
N MET A 32 13.62 0.21 -4.93
CA MET A 32 14.54 1.21 -5.46
C MET A 32 15.06 2.13 -4.34
N MET A 33 14.19 2.63 -3.45
CA MET A 33 14.60 3.44 -2.31
C MET A 33 15.43 2.64 -1.29
N ALA A 34 15.22 1.35 -1.19
CA ALA A 34 16.03 0.44 -0.38
C ALA A 34 17.38 0.07 -1.03
N GLY A 35 17.66 0.50 -2.28
CA GLY A 35 18.88 0.16 -3.03
C GLY A 35 18.90 -1.29 -3.51
N ARG A 36 17.75 -1.85 -3.83
CA ARG A 36 17.57 -3.24 -4.26
C ARG A 36 16.80 -3.37 -5.58
N LEU A 37 16.85 -2.33 -6.44
CA LEU A 37 16.13 -2.34 -7.72
C LEU A 37 16.52 -3.53 -8.58
N GLN A 38 17.84 -3.83 -8.72
CA GLN A 38 18.30 -4.95 -9.55
C GLN A 38 17.86 -6.30 -8.98
N GLN A 39 17.86 -6.46 -7.66
CA GLN A 39 17.32 -7.65 -7.01
C GLN A 39 15.83 -7.82 -7.30
N TYR A 40 15.04 -6.74 -7.20
CA TYR A 40 13.63 -6.75 -7.53
C TYR A 40 13.39 -7.15 -8.99
N ILE A 41 14.14 -6.58 -9.93
CA ILE A 41 14.06 -6.93 -11.36
C ILE A 41 14.33 -8.42 -11.57
N GLY A 42 15.39 -8.97 -10.96
CA GLY A 42 15.72 -10.40 -11.06
C GLY A 42 14.63 -11.33 -10.53
N ILE A 43 14.06 -11.03 -9.35
CA ILE A 43 12.98 -11.81 -8.73
C ILE A 43 11.69 -11.70 -9.54
N SER A 44 11.42 -10.56 -10.18
CA SER A 44 10.23 -10.31 -10.98
C SER A 44 10.26 -10.93 -12.38
N GLY A 45 11.28 -11.73 -12.71
CA GLY A 45 11.42 -12.38 -14.00
C GLY A 45 12.15 -11.52 -15.04
N TYR A 46 13.08 -10.70 -14.57
CA TYR A 46 13.93 -9.79 -15.35
C TYR A 46 13.16 -8.64 -16.03
N ALA A 47 13.86 -7.77 -16.73
CA ALA A 47 13.30 -6.57 -17.34
C ALA A 47 12.22 -6.89 -18.39
N GLN A 48 12.38 -7.97 -19.15
CA GLN A 48 11.40 -8.41 -20.14
C GLN A 48 9.99 -8.65 -19.55
N SER A 49 9.91 -9.09 -18.30
CA SER A 49 8.62 -9.35 -17.61
C SER A 49 7.99 -8.07 -17.06
N LEU A 50 8.78 -7.04 -16.80
CA LEU A 50 8.33 -5.73 -16.31
C LEU A 50 7.92 -4.79 -17.45
N LEU A 51 8.45 -5.01 -18.65
CA LEU A 51 8.18 -4.19 -19.83
C LEU A 51 6.96 -4.73 -20.59
N HIS A 52 6.05 -3.83 -20.94
CA HIS A 52 4.82 -4.18 -21.65
C HIS A 52 5.14 -4.84 -23.01
N PHE A 53 4.78 -6.11 -23.16
CA PHE A 53 5.14 -6.98 -24.31
C PHE A 53 6.65 -7.10 -24.57
N GLY A 54 7.46 -6.87 -23.54
CA GLY A 54 8.90 -7.00 -23.59
C GLY A 54 9.63 -5.84 -24.26
N PRO A 55 10.97 -5.84 -24.24
CA PRO A 55 11.79 -4.69 -24.61
C PRO A 55 11.76 -4.33 -26.09
N LYS A 56 11.32 -5.26 -26.97
CA LYS A 56 11.17 -4.98 -28.40
C LYS A 56 9.96 -4.08 -28.71
N VAL A 57 8.93 -4.11 -27.85
CA VAL A 57 7.71 -3.31 -28.00
C VAL A 57 7.79 -2.07 -27.13
N THR A 58 8.19 -2.25 -25.87
CA THR A 58 8.31 -1.17 -24.89
C THR A 58 9.70 -1.21 -24.29
N PRO A 59 10.67 -0.42 -24.79
CA PRO A 59 12.06 -0.49 -24.36
C PRO A 59 12.32 0.18 -23.00
N GLN A 60 11.36 0.94 -22.46
CA GLN A 60 11.56 1.76 -21.26
C GLN A 60 10.30 1.89 -20.41
N ILE A 61 10.50 2.22 -19.14
CA ILE A 61 9.47 2.61 -18.18
C ILE A 61 9.70 4.08 -17.84
N GLU A 62 8.72 4.92 -18.08
CA GLU A 62 8.74 6.32 -17.65
C GLU A 62 7.72 6.56 -16.54
N ALA A 63 8.15 7.29 -15.50
CA ALA A 63 7.25 7.69 -14.43
C ALA A 63 7.58 9.11 -13.95
N LYS A 64 6.51 9.86 -13.65
CA LYS A 64 6.57 11.17 -13.05
C LYS A 64 5.64 11.18 -11.85
N LEU A 65 6.22 11.32 -10.66
CA LEU A 65 5.51 11.38 -9.39
C LEU A 65 5.49 12.83 -8.92
N LYS A 66 4.31 13.33 -8.62
CA LYS A 66 4.12 14.69 -8.11
C LYS A 66 3.56 14.64 -6.70
N PHE A 67 4.26 15.22 -5.76
CA PHE A 67 3.86 15.35 -4.37
C PHE A 67 3.60 16.82 -4.04
N LYS A 68 2.46 17.09 -3.42
CA LYS A 68 2.13 18.41 -2.89
C LYS A 68 2.49 18.45 -1.40
N ILE A 69 3.37 19.34 -1.00
CA ILE A 69 3.80 19.54 0.40
C ILE A 69 3.47 20.96 0.85
N ASP A 70 3.66 21.26 2.15
CA ASP A 70 3.39 22.57 2.75
C ASP A 70 1.98 23.07 2.41
N ASN A 71 0.95 22.26 2.69
CA ASN A 71 -0.45 22.53 2.37
C ASN A 71 -0.70 22.81 0.86
N GLY A 72 0.05 22.14 0.00
CA GLY A 72 -0.09 22.26 -1.46
C GLY A 72 0.61 23.46 -2.09
N SER A 73 1.39 24.23 -1.30
CA SER A 73 2.11 25.40 -1.79
C SER A 73 3.43 25.09 -2.48
N VAL A 74 3.96 23.86 -2.28
CA VAL A 74 5.18 23.37 -2.92
C VAL A 74 4.93 22.03 -3.57
N ASP A 75 5.30 21.93 -4.85
CA ASP A 75 5.34 20.68 -5.59
C ASP A 75 6.75 20.08 -5.55
N ILE A 76 6.84 18.81 -5.20
CA ILE A 76 8.02 17.98 -5.42
C ILE A 76 7.71 17.00 -6.53
N ILE A 77 8.51 17.04 -7.59
CA ILE A 77 8.33 16.17 -8.76
C ILE A 77 9.55 15.26 -8.87
N TYR A 78 9.31 13.99 -8.91
CA TYR A 78 10.34 12.97 -9.17
C TYR A 78 10.07 12.31 -10.51
N THR A 79 11.03 12.39 -11.42
CA THR A 79 10.93 11.82 -12.76
C THR A 79 12.01 10.77 -12.95
N ILE A 80 11.62 9.60 -13.44
CA ILE A 80 12.51 8.50 -13.80
C ILE A 80 12.19 7.99 -15.19
N CYS A 81 13.25 7.62 -15.93
CA CYS A 81 13.19 6.81 -17.13
C CYS A 81 14.13 5.62 -16.94
N LEU A 82 13.58 4.41 -16.93
CA LEU A 82 14.32 3.15 -16.83
C LEU A 82 14.35 2.49 -18.21
N LEU A 83 15.52 2.34 -18.79
CA LEU A 83 15.74 1.77 -20.12
C LEU A 83 16.24 0.32 -20.00
N HIS A 84 15.76 -0.55 -20.88
CA HIS A 84 16.26 -1.92 -21.02
C HIS A 84 17.75 -1.93 -21.41
N ALA A 85 18.55 -2.74 -20.74
CA ALA A 85 19.98 -2.84 -20.93
C ALA A 85 20.44 -4.30 -21.06
N ALA A 86 21.72 -4.48 -21.41
CA ALA A 86 22.35 -5.78 -21.52
C ALA A 86 22.22 -6.59 -20.22
N GLY A 87 22.02 -7.89 -20.32
CA GLY A 87 21.76 -8.77 -19.18
C GLY A 87 20.28 -8.79 -18.74
N ASP A 88 19.38 -8.31 -19.58
CA ASP A 88 17.92 -8.24 -19.34
C ASP A 88 17.60 -7.50 -18.04
N THR A 89 18.23 -6.35 -17.86
CA THR A 89 18.07 -5.48 -16.71
C THR A 89 17.55 -4.10 -17.12
N LEU A 90 17.30 -3.24 -16.14
CA LEU A 90 16.93 -1.83 -16.34
C LEU A 90 18.02 -0.92 -15.78
N ILE A 91 18.34 0.14 -16.51
CA ILE A 91 19.23 1.22 -16.07
C ILE A 91 18.51 2.55 -16.15
N PHE A 92 18.91 3.49 -15.30
CA PHE A 92 18.37 4.84 -15.37
C PHE A 92 18.90 5.54 -16.63
N ALA A 93 18.00 5.86 -17.57
CA ALA A 93 18.27 6.78 -18.67
C ALA A 93 18.13 8.24 -18.22
N GLU A 94 17.21 8.48 -17.26
CA GLU A 94 17.01 9.77 -16.60
C GLU A 94 16.57 9.55 -15.16
N GLU A 95 17.10 10.36 -14.24
CA GLU A 95 16.65 10.46 -12.87
C GLU A 95 16.76 11.92 -12.43
N THR A 96 15.60 12.58 -12.19
CA THR A 96 15.55 14.01 -11.85
C THR A 96 14.59 14.27 -10.70
N GLY A 97 14.92 15.29 -9.91
CA GLY A 97 14.07 15.83 -8.85
C GLY A 97 13.82 17.31 -9.08
N THR A 98 12.57 17.75 -9.10
CA THR A 98 12.20 19.16 -9.27
C THR A 98 11.41 19.63 -8.05
N ARG A 99 11.77 20.80 -7.54
CA ARG A 99 11.01 21.54 -6.52
C ARG A 99 10.43 22.78 -7.15
N ASN A 100 9.12 22.99 -7.01
CA ASN A 100 8.40 24.15 -7.56
C ASN A 100 7.53 24.77 -6.45
N GLY A 101 7.68 26.07 -6.19
CA GLY A 101 6.88 26.79 -5.19
C GLY A 101 7.10 28.30 -5.33
N SER A 102 6.03 29.05 -5.55
CA SER A 102 6.06 30.49 -5.87
C SER A 102 6.65 31.38 -4.74
N HIS A 103 6.58 30.91 -3.49
CA HIS A 103 7.07 31.65 -2.30
C HIS A 103 8.51 31.28 -1.92
N LEU A 104 9.17 30.40 -2.70
CA LEU A 104 10.55 30.00 -2.45
C LEU A 104 11.54 31.04 -3.03
N PRO A 105 12.74 31.20 -2.43
CA PRO A 105 13.79 32.07 -2.99
C PRO A 105 14.18 31.69 -4.42
N GLN A 106 14.08 30.41 -4.76
CA GLN A 106 14.19 29.87 -6.12
C GLN A 106 12.91 29.11 -6.42
N PRO A 107 11.95 29.71 -7.14
CA PRO A 107 10.63 29.12 -7.39
C PRO A 107 10.68 27.78 -8.09
N LEU A 108 11.64 27.58 -9.02
CA LEU A 108 11.83 26.33 -9.74
C LEU A 108 13.29 25.89 -9.64
N THR A 109 13.52 24.73 -9.07
CA THR A 109 14.85 24.12 -8.99
C THR A 109 14.77 22.68 -9.44
N THR A 110 15.56 22.31 -10.46
CA THR A 110 15.68 20.93 -10.93
C THR A 110 17.08 20.42 -10.67
N TYR A 111 17.17 19.23 -10.11
CA TYR A 111 18.42 18.53 -9.87
C TYR A 111 18.43 17.21 -10.66
N SER A 112 19.48 16.99 -11.46
CA SER A 112 19.68 15.74 -12.18
C SER A 112 20.59 14.83 -11.37
N PHE A 113 20.16 13.60 -11.16
CA PHE A 113 20.96 12.53 -10.54
C PHE A 113 21.79 11.78 -11.59
N GLY A 114 21.62 12.12 -12.89
CA GLY A 114 22.37 11.58 -14.03
C GLY A 114 21.73 10.36 -14.66
N ALA A 115 22.51 9.65 -15.47
CA ALA A 115 22.10 8.48 -16.25
C ALA A 115 23.13 7.35 -16.15
N GLY A 116 22.81 6.15 -16.69
CA GLY A 116 23.67 4.99 -16.80
C GLY A 116 23.90 4.19 -15.51
N HIS A 117 23.20 4.50 -14.42
CA HIS A 117 23.30 3.78 -13.15
C HIS A 117 22.20 2.72 -13.03
N GLN A 118 22.48 1.67 -12.27
CA GLN A 118 21.57 0.55 -12.04
C GLN A 118 20.69 0.72 -10.79
N GLU A 119 21.20 1.44 -9.77
CA GLU A 119 20.47 1.77 -8.54
C GLU A 119 20.31 3.28 -8.43
N THR A 120 19.23 3.74 -7.79
CA THR A 120 18.99 5.18 -7.59
C THR A 120 20.17 5.88 -6.93
N LYS A 121 20.51 7.06 -7.41
CA LYS A 121 21.51 7.93 -6.78
C LYS A 121 20.94 8.80 -5.66
N ILE A 122 19.62 8.83 -5.47
CA ILE A 122 18.97 9.55 -4.37
C ILE A 122 19.57 9.16 -3.02
N ASN A 123 19.81 7.85 -2.81
CA ASN A 123 20.37 7.37 -1.54
C ASN A 123 21.73 7.98 -1.19
N LYS A 124 22.61 8.15 -2.19
CA LYS A 124 23.92 8.80 -2.01
C LYS A 124 23.79 10.31 -1.85
N ALA A 125 22.94 10.94 -2.65
CA ALA A 125 22.69 12.38 -2.59
C ALA A 125 22.04 12.81 -1.27
N ALA A 126 21.17 11.97 -0.69
CA ALA A 126 20.53 12.22 0.60
C ALA A 126 21.50 12.11 1.80
N GLN A 127 22.64 11.42 1.67
CA GLN A 127 23.65 11.28 2.72
C GLN A 127 24.59 12.48 2.83
N ALA A 128 24.57 13.42 1.88
CA ALA A 128 25.51 14.55 1.82
C ALA A 128 25.30 15.66 2.88
N GLY A 129 24.42 15.45 3.86
CA GLY A 129 24.34 16.27 5.10
C GLY A 129 23.61 17.61 5.01
N THR A 130 23.20 18.04 3.82
CA THR A 130 22.37 19.25 3.64
C THR A 130 20.94 18.85 3.26
N PRO A 131 19.90 19.59 3.72
CA PRO A 131 18.53 19.36 3.28
C PRO A 131 18.44 19.55 1.75
N THR A 132 18.35 18.45 1.04
CA THR A 132 18.33 18.44 -0.43
C THR A 132 16.98 17.92 -0.92
N ILE A 133 16.66 18.22 -2.16
CA ILE A 133 15.50 17.63 -2.85
C ILE A 133 15.55 16.08 -2.81
N ALA A 134 16.76 15.50 -2.81
CA ALA A 134 16.95 14.06 -2.67
C ALA A 134 16.44 13.53 -1.31
N ASN A 135 16.67 14.27 -0.21
CA ASN A 135 16.18 13.90 1.12
C ASN A 135 14.64 13.91 1.14
N THR A 136 14.04 14.94 0.55
CA THR A 136 12.58 15.07 0.49
C THR A 136 11.97 13.95 -0.34
N ILE A 137 12.49 13.68 -1.55
CA ILE A 137 12.00 12.59 -2.40
C ILE A 137 12.15 11.24 -1.70
N LYS A 138 13.32 10.97 -1.11
CA LYS A 138 13.56 9.73 -0.36
C LYS A 138 12.58 9.57 0.79
N HIS A 139 12.34 10.63 1.54
CA HIS A 139 11.40 10.63 2.66
C HIS A 139 9.98 10.29 2.18
N LEU A 140 9.47 11.02 1.19
CA LEU A 140 8.13 10.82 0.63
C LEU A 140 7.94 9.41 0.09
N LEU A 141 8.90 8.88 -0.68
CA LEU A 141 8.80 7.54 -1.26
C LEU A 141 8.91 6.43 -0.20
N ASN A 142 9.69 6.63 0.88
CA ASN A 142 9.76 5.68 1.99
C ASN A 142 8.47 5.63 2.82
N LEU A 143 7.66 6.69 2.77
CA LEU A 143 6.36 6.75 3.41
C LEU A 143 5.20 6.23 2.53
N CYS A 144 5.47 5.87 1.27
CA CYS A 144 4.53 5.14 0.42
C CYS A 144 4.74 3.64 0.65
N ARG A 145 3.83 2.97 1.36
CA ARG A 145 4.02 1.57 1.76
C ARG A 145 2.97 0.64 1.17
N VAL A 146 3.45 -0.47 0.62
CA VAL A 146 2.61 -1.52 0.06
C VAL A 146 2.52 -2.68 1.05
N TYR A 147 1.31 -3.10 1.38
CA TYR A 147 1.02 -4.19 2.31
C TYR A 147 0.33 -5.34 1.60
N HIS A 148 0.75 -6.56 1.92
CA HIS A 148 0.21 -7.80 1.40
C HIS A 148 0.01 -8.79 2.53
N PHE A 149 -1.23 -8.99 2.95
CA PHE A 149 -1.56 -9.95 4.00
C PHE A 149 -2.18 -11.24 3.43
N HIS A 150 -1.81 -11.59 2.18
CA HIS A 150 -2.36 -12.77 1.50
C HIS A 150 -1.76 -14.07 2.05
N ASP A 151 -0.46 -14.08 2.37
CA ASP A 151 0.16 -15.27 2.94
C ASP A 151 -0.22 -15.41 4.42
N THR A 152 -1.11 -16.34 4.68
CA THR A 152 -1.51 -16.78 6.02
C THR A 152 -1.24 -18.27 6.22
N SER A 153 -0.39 -18.89 5.38
CA SER A 153 0.03 -20.28 5.48
C SER A 153 0.70 -20.58 6.82
N SER A 154 0.90 -21.84 7.13
CA SER A 154 1.57 -22.26 8.37
C SER A 154 3.00 -21.74 8.46
N THR A 155 3.64 -21.41 7.34
CA THR A 155 5.00 -20.87 7.26
C THR A 155 5.05 -19.35 7.14
N ALA A 156 3.90 -18.69 7.05
CA ALA A 156 3.81 -17.22 6.96
C ALA A 156 4.50 -16.54 8.13
N ARG A 157 5.27 -15.48 7.85
CA ARG A 157 6.07 -14.78 8.87
C ARG A 157 5.23 -14.23 10.03
N VAL A 158 4.00 -13.81 9.77
CA VAL A 158 3.05 -13.34 10.80
C VAL A 158 2.70 -14.41 11.84
N ARG A 159 2.85 -15.71 11.50
CA ARG A 159 2.65 -16.84 12.40
C ARG A 159 3.93 -17.28 13.12
N GLN A 160 5.06 -16.69 12.78
CA GLN A 160 6.35 -17.02 13.38
C GLN A 160 6.71 -16.04 14.50
N SER A 161 7.70 -16.41 15.30
CA SER A 161 8.30 -15.48 16.26
C SER A 161 9.11 -14.42 15.54
N CYS A 162 9.08 -13.19 16.04
CA CYS A 162 9.84 -12.06 15.52
C CYS A 162 10.71 -11.44 16.63
N TYR A 163 11.73 -10.70 16.21
CA TYR A 163 12.61 -9.99 17.13
C TYR A 163 11.87 -8.80 17.76
N ILE A 164 11.97 -8.61 19.08
CA ILE A 164 11.20 -7.61 19.83
C ILE A 164 11.50 -6.17 19.38
N ASP A 165 12.74 -5.89 18.94
CA ASP A 165 13.14 -4.55 18.51
C ASP A 165 12.77 -4.27 17.02
N ASP A 166 12.27 -5.27 16.29
CA ASP A 166 11.68 -5.06 14.97
C ASP A 166 10.24 -4.54 15.12
N ASN A 167 10.09 -3.40 15.75
CA ASN A 167 8.80 -2.86 16.17
C ASN A 167 8.57 -1.39 15.74
N ARG A 168 9.47 -0.84 14.93
CA ARG A 168 9.42 0.57 14.54
C ARG A 168 8.22 0.92 13.64
N TYR A 169 7.84 -0.01 12.76
CA TYR A 169 6.68 0.09 11.86
C TYR A 169 6.26 -1.30 11.39
N LEU A 170 5.01 -1.45 10.97
CA LEU A 170 4.53 -2.71 10.42
C LEU A 170 5.21 -3.00 9.08
N VAL A 171 5.81 -4.19 8.94
CA VAL A 171 6.38 -4.63 7.65
C VAL A 171 5.28 -5.11 6.70
N SER A 172 5.58 -5.15 5.40
CA SER A 172 4.62 -5.39 4.32
C SER A 172 3.81 -6.68 4.44
N ASP A 173 4.36 -7.72 5.05
CA ASP A 173 3.77 -9.04 5.28
C ASP A 173 3.31 -9.28 6.73
N ALA A 174 3.32 -8.23 7.55
CA ALA A 174 3.03 -8.29 8.99
C ALA A 174 3.92 -9.25 9.81
N GLY A 175 5.09 -9.62 9.30
CA GLY A 175 5.99 -10.56 9.98
C GLY A 175 6.48 -10.11 11.35
N ASN A 176 6.37 -8.82 11.69
CA ASN A 176 6.73 -8.23 12.98
C ASN A 176 5.50 -7.80 13.82
N LEU A 177 4.30 -8.28 13.48
CA LEU A 177 3.05 -7.86 14.10
C LEU A 177 3.07 -8.00 15.63
N ALA A 178 3.61 -9.10 16.14
CA ALA A 178 3.68 -9.36 17.59
C ALA A 178 4.57 -8.32 18.31
N ALA A 179 5.72 -7.97 17.72
CA ALA A 179 6.63 -6.97 18.29
C ALA A 179 6.02 -5.56 18.26
N LEU A 180 5.33 -5.22 17.17
CA LEU A 180 4.64 -3.93 17.06
C LEU A 180 3.49 -3.80 18.07
N LEU A 181 2.65 -4.83 18.23
CA LEU A 181 1.58 -4.86 19.22
C LEU A 181 2.11 -4.82 20.66
N LEU A 182 3.25 -5.48 20.93
CA LEU A 182 3.94 -5.39 22.23
C LEU A 182 4.31 -3.93 22.53
N ARG A 183 4.98 -3.25 21.61
CA ARG A 183 5.32 -1.82 21.76
C ARG A 183 4.06 -0.95 21.93
N PHE A 184 3.00 -1.18 21.15
CA PHE A 184 1.75 -0.42 21.32
C PHE A 184 1.11 -0.64 22.68
N ARG A 185 1.18 -1.85 23.23
CA ARG A 185 0.69 -2.14 24.58
C ARG A 185 1.45 -1.35 25.66
N GLU A 186 2.77 -1.18 25.48
CA GLU A 186 3.67 -0.51 26.44
C GLU A 186 3.64 1.01 26.27
N ASP A 187 3.78 1.52 25.04
CA ASP A 187 4.00 2.94 24.78
C ASP A 187 2.73 3.67 24.30
N HIS A 188 1.77 2.97 23.70
CA HIS A 188 0.58 3.53 23.05
C HIS A 188 -0.70 2.82 23.47
N SER A 189 -0.93 2.71 24.79
CA SER A 189 -2.02 1.92 25.37
C SER A 189 -3.41 2.25 24.80
N THR A 190 -3.69 3.51 24.48
CA THR A 190 -4.97 3.95 23.87
C THR A 190 -5.15 3.35 22.47
N ALA A 191 -4.11 3.35 21.63
CA ALA A 191 -4.16 2.73 20.30
C ALA A 191 -4.29 1.21 20.41
N TYR A 192 -3.53 0.59 21.31
CA TYR A 192 -3.64 -0.84 21.59
C TYR A 192 -5.06 -1.24 22.00
N GLN A 193 -5.67 -0.53 22.95
CA GLN A 193 -7.05 -0.82 23.38
C GLN A 193 -8.08 -0.60 22.26
N ARG A 194 -7.87 0.37 21.38
CA ARG A 194 -8.70 0.58 20.18
C ARG A 194 -8.59 -0.62 19.23
N ILE A 195 -7.38 -1.12 19.00
CA ILE A 195 -7.12 -2.32 18.19
C ILE A 195 -7.84 -3.54 18.79
N ILE A 196 -7.65 -3.82 20.08
CA ILE A 196 -8.29 -4.94 20.77
C ILE A 196 -9.82 -4.86 20.70
N LYS A 197 -10.40 -3.69 20.96
CA LYS A 197 -11.86 -3.49 20.87
C LYS A 197 -12.38 -3.77 19.46
N THR A 198 -11.67 -3.35 18.44
CA THR A 198 -12.07 -3.58 17.05
C THR A 198 -11.92 -5.03 16.63
N ILE A 199 -10.84 -5.71 17.06
CA ILE A 199 -10.68 -7.16 16.82
C ILE A 199 -11.84 -7.94 17.47
N ARG A 200 -12.27 -7.55 18.66
CA ARG A 200 -13.41 -8.17 19.35
C ARG A 200 -14.76 -7.97 18.63
N LEU A 201 -14.90 -6.95 17.79
CA LEU A 201 -16.09 -6.81 16.92
C LEU A 201 -16.06 -7.84 15.78
N ILE A 202 -14.88 -8.10 15.22
CA ILE A 202 -14.71 -9.03 14.10
C ILE A 202 -14.67 -10.49 14.58
N ALA A 203 -14.01 -10.73 15.72
CA ALA A 203 -13.83 -12.03 16.34
C ALA A 203 -14.30 -11.97 17.80
N PRO A 204 -15.62 -12.16 18.08
CA PRO A 204 -16.20 -11.98 19.42
C PRO A 204 -15.64 -12.90 20.51
N PHE A 205 -15.07 -14.03 20.10
CA PHE A 205 -14.40 -14.98 21.01
C PHE A 205 -13.04 -14.47 21.52
N PHE A 206 -12.38 -13.59 20.77
CA PHE A 206 -11.06 -13.06 21.10
C PHE A 206 -11.13 -12.20 22.37
N ASP A 207 -10.20 -12.44 23.31
CA ASP A 207 -10.04 -11.63 24.51
C ASP A 207 -8.86 -10.64 24.33
N ASP A 208 -7.63 -11.13 24.38
CA ASP A 208 -6.44 -10.29 24.30
C ASP A 208 -5.24 -11.08 23.77
N PHE A 209 -4.20 -10.36 23.36
CA PHE A 209 -2.93 -10.98 23.03
C PHE A 209 -2.11 -11.29 24.28
N VAL A 210 -1.33 -12.39 24.20
CA VAL A 210 -0.36 -12.81 25.21
C VAL A 210 1.04 -12.63 24.63
N LEU A 211 1.55 -11.40 24.71
CA LEU A 211 2.81 -10.97 24.10
C LEU A 211 3.92 -10.99 25.16
N GLU A 212 4.31 -12.20 25.58
CA GLU A 212 5.39 -12.40 26.54
C GLU A 212 6.69 -12.71 25.79
N PRO A 213 7.73 -11.85 25.91
CA PRO A 213 9.01 -12.11 25.27
C PRO A 213 9.68 -13.37 25.80
N ARG A 214 10.25 -14.15 24.89
CA ARG A 214 11.14 -15.28 25.23
C ARG A 214 12.53 -14.96 24.71
N GLY A 215 13.43 -14.53 25.61
CA GLY A 215 14.68 -13.88 25.21
C GLY A 215 14.39 -12.62 24.40
N ASN A 216 14.96 -12.53 23.19
CA ASN A 216 14.78 -11.37 22.31
C ASN A 216 13.65 -11.56 21.27
N ASN A 217 12.80 -12.56 21.43
CA ASN A 217 11.72 -12.85 20.47
C ASN A 217 10.35 -12.82 21.13
N VAL A 218 9.34 -12.47 20.36
CA VAL A 218 7.93 -12.51 20.72
C VAL A 218 7.13 -13.20 19.64
N ILE A 219 6.04 -13.88 20.03
CA ILE A 219 5.11 -14.55 19.12
C ILE A 219 3.69 -14.07 19.40
N LEU A 220 2.82 -14.06 18.38
CA LEU A 220 1.44 -13.60 18.45
C LEU A 220 0.53 -14.61 19.13
N ASN A 221 0.78 -14.87 20.42
CA ASN A 221 -0.13 -15.68 21.24
C ASN A 221 -1.34 -14.85 21.68
N TRP A 222 -2.44 -15.54 21.99
CA TRP A 222 -3.71 -14.89 22.32
C TRP A 222 -4.55 -15.76 23.27
N ARG A 223 -5.62 -15.19 23.84
CA ARG A 223 -6.61 -15.86 24.68
C ARG A 223 -8.01 -15.63 24.18
N GLU A 224 -8.89 -16.59 24.50
CA GLU A 224 -10.34 -16.45 24.34
C GLU A 224 -10.98 -15.92 25.62
N LYS A 225 -12.12 -15.23 25.43
CA LYS A 225 -12.94 -14.77 26.57
C LYS A 225 -13.39 -15.95 27.42
N GLY A 226 -13.19 -15.82 28.71
CA GLY A 226 -13.61 -16.84 29.69
C GLY A 226 -12.71 -18.09 29.75
N SER A 227 -11.52 -18.03 29.13
CA SER A 227 -10.53 -19.09 29.17
C SER A 227 -9.16 -18.56 29.54
N ASP A 228 -8.45 -19.30 30.42
CA ASP A 228 -7.04 -19.01 30.69
C ASP A 228 -6.09 -19.72 29.72
N GLN A 229 -6.63 -20.49 28.78
CA GLN A 229 -5.83 -21.17 27.77
C GLN A 229 -5.19 -20.17 26.81
N VAL A 230 -3.88 -20.33 26.62
CA VAL A 230 -3.12 -19.55 25.63
C VAL A 230 -3.08 -20.30 24.29
N PHE A 231 -3.52 -19.64 23.25
CA PHE A 231 -3.51 -20.13 21.87
C PHE A 231 -2.34 -19.53 21.11
N GLY A 232 -1.77 -20.30 20.18
CA GLY A 232 -0.74 -19.81 19.28
C GLY A 232 -1.32 -19.19 18.01
N PRO A 233 -0.51 -18.49 17.20
CA PRO A 233 -0.96 -17.82 15.97
C PRO A 233 -1.50 -18.80 14.92
N HIS A 234 -1.09 -20.08 14.96
CA HIS A 234 -1.59 -21.12 14.03
C HIS A 234 -3.07 -21.48 14.25
N GLN A 235 -3.64 -21.12 15.38
CA GLN A 235 -5.03 -21.39 15.72
C GLN A 235 -5.99 -20.28 15.27
N PHE A 236 -5.48 -19.14 14.80
CA PHE A 236 -6.31 -18.18 14.08
C PHE A 236 -6.72 -18.70 12.70
N SER A 237 -7.98 -18.46 12.32
CA SER A 237 -8.39 -18.59 10.92
C SER A 237 -7.65 -17.55 10.07
N ASP A 238 -7.50 -17.83 8.77
CA ASP A 238 -6.83 -16.93 7.84
C ASP A 238 -7.49 -15.56 7.79
N GLY A 239 -8.83 -15.53 7.72
CA GLY A 239 -9.60 -14.28 7.73
C GLY A 239 -9.42 -13.49 9.02
N THR A 240 -9.44 -14.16 10.18
CA THR A 240 -9.20 -13.49 11.48
C THR A 240 -7.79 -12.89 11.54
N LEU A 241 -6.79 -13.62 11.10
CA LEU A 241 -5.40 -13.14 11.08
C LEU A 241 -5.22 -11.92 10.17
N ARG A 242 -5.81 -11.95 8.96
CA ARG A 242 -5.83 -10.79 8.05
C ARG A 242 -6.54 -9.59 8.66
N ALA A 243 -7.69 -9.81 9.29
CA ALA A 243 -8.41 -8.74 9.98
C ALA A 243 -7.57 -8.11 11.11
N ILE A 244 -6.81 -8.91 11.85
CA ILE A 244 -5.89 -8.44 12.90
C ILE A 244 -4.77 -7.58 12.27
N CYS A 245 -4.16 -8.03 11.17
CA CYS A 245 -3.14 -7.26 10.44
C CYS A 245 -3.66 -5.91 9.97
N LEU A 246 -4.84 -5.90 9.31
CA LEU A 246 -5.50 -4.69 8.83
C LEU A 246 -5.89 -3.75 9.97
N THR A 247 -6.46 -4.29 11.04
CA THR A 247 -6.84 -3.52 12.22
C THR A 247 -5.62 -2.85 12.85
N THR A 248 -4.52 -3.57 12.98
CA THR A 248 -3.27 -3.02 13.53
C THR A 248 -2.69 -1.95 12.62
N LEU A 249 -2.68 -2.17 11.29
CA LEU A 249 -2.21 -1.19 10.31
C LEU A 249 -3.01 0.11 10.37
N LEU A 250 -4.34 0.01 10.40
CA LEU A 250 -5.22 1.18 10.23
C LEU A 250 -5.52 1.93 11.54
N LEU A 251 -5.33 1.28 12.69
CA LEU A 251 -5.60 1.86 14.01
C LEU A 251 -4.34 2.14 14.83
N GLN A 252 -3.15 2.06 14.23
CA GLN A 252 -1.91 2.50 14.87
C GLN A 252 -1.95 4.00 15.22
N PRO A 253 -1.02 4.53 16.02
CA PRO A 253 -0.94 5.96 16.30
C PRO A 253 -0.90 6.80 15.02
N GLU A 254 -1.67 7.88 14.97
CA GLU A 254 -1.85 8.70 13.76
C GLU A 254 -0.51 9.25 13.22
N ASN A 255 0.41 9.61 14.12
CA ASN A 255 1.74 10.11 13.78
C ASN A 255 2.71 9.01 13.28
N GLU A 256 2.30 7.75 13.32
CA GLU A 256 3.08 6.61 12.81
C GLU A 256 2.51 6.04 11.51
N LEU A 257 1.37 6.55 11.06
CA LEU A 257 0.80 6.16 9.77
C LEU A 257 1.75 6.55 8.61
N PRO A 258 1.94 5.69 7.62
CA PRO A 258 2.59 6.08 6.36
C PRO A 258 1.81 7.20 5.67
N GLU A 259 2.44 7.99 4.81
CA GLU A 259 1.75 9.01 4.00
C GLU A 259 0.84 8.39 2.92
N LEU A 260 1.22 7.22 2.42
CA LEU A 260 0.39 6.43 1.49
C LEU A 260 0.41 4.96 1.89
N ILE A 261 -0.77 4.43 2.18
CA ILE A 261 -1.02 3.01 2.44
C ILE A 261 -1.61 2.39 1.18
N ILE A 262 -0.97 1.36 0.67
CA ILE A 262 -1.46 0.59 -0.48
C ILE A 262 -1.74 -0.83 -0.02
N VAL A 263 -2.97 -1.30 -0.22
CA VAL A 263 -3.39 -2.66 0.16
C VAL A 263 -4.06 -3.35 -1.03
N ASP A 264 -3.61 -4.56 -1.33
CA ASP A 264 -4.18 -5.39 -2.37
C ASP A 264 -5.17 -6.38 -1.76
N GLU A 265 -6.39 -6.43 -2.30
CA GLU A 265 -7.46 -7.36 -1.94
C GLU A 265 -7.64 -7.57 -0.41
N PRO A 266 -7.87 -6.49 0.37
CA PRO A 266 -7.99 -6.60 1.83
C PRO A 266 -9.19 -7.44 2.28
N GLU A 267 -10.15 -7.66 1.41
CA GLU A 267 -11.38 -8.41 1.66
C GLU A 267 -11.21 -9.93 1.66
N LEU A 268 -10.09 -10.46 1.16
CA LEU A 268 -9.92 -11.90 0.99
C LEU A 268 -10.09 -12.69 2.29
N GLY A 269 -11.03 -13.63 2.26
CA GLY A 269 -11.31 -14.53 3.40
C GLY A 269 -11.99 -13.87 4.59
N LEU A 270 -12.45 -12.63 4.47
CA LEU A 270 -13.21 -11.95 5.51
C LEU A 270 -14.69 -12.28 5.41
N HIS A 271 -15.33 -12.45 6.58
CA HIS A 271 -16.78 -12.56 6.66
C HIS A 271 -17.43 -11.19 6.32
N PRO A 272 -18.65 -11.16 5.72
CA PRO A 272 -19.33 -9.91 5.35
C PRO A 272 -19.38 -8.84 6.45
N TYR A 273 -19.63 -9.23 7.69
CA TYR A 273 -19.59 -8.29 8.81
C TYR A 273 -18.21 -7.65 9.02
N ALA A 274 -17.14 -8.46 8.88
CA ALA A 274 -15.77 -7.97 8.98
C ALA A 274 -15.41 -7.01 7.84
N LEU A 275 -15.98 -7.21 6.63
CA LEU A 275 -15.78 -6.30 5.50
C LEU A 275 -16.25 -4.88 5.84
N ASN A 276 -17.45 -4.74 6.42
CA ASN A 276 -18.00 -3.43 6.80
C ASN A 276 -17.11 -2.74 7.85
N VAL A 277 -16.62 -3.50 8.84
CA VAL A 277 -15.72 -2.96 9.87
C VAL A 277 -14.40 -2.49 9.26
N VAL A 278 -13.82 -3.29 8.37
CA VAL A 278 -12.56 -2.98 7.67
C VAL A 278 -12.74 -1.77 6.76
N ALA A 279 -13.82 -1.69 5.98
CA ALA A 279 -14.12 -0.53 5.14
C ALA A 279 -14.26 0.76 5.96
N ALA A 280 -14.97 0.71 7.09
CA ALA A 280 -15.09 1.84 8.00
C ALA A 280 -13.73 2.28 8.60
N MET A 281 -12.82 1.32 8.88
CA MET A 281 -11.45 1.64 9.31
C MET A 281 -10.65 2.34 8.22
N PHE A 282 -10.74 1.90 6.96
CA PHE A 282 -10.12 2.58 5.82
C PHE A 282 -10.65 4.01 5.67
N GLY A 283 -11.97 4.19 5.69
CA GLY A 283 -12.58 5.52 5.64
C GLY A 283 -12.11 6.44 6.78
N LYS A 284 -11.96 5.91 7.99
CA LYS A 284 -11.44 6.69 9.11
C LYS A 284 -9.95 7.01 8.96
N ALA A 285 -9.13 6.05 8.55
CA ALA A 285 -7.68 6.26 8.38
C ALA A 285 -7.38 7.26 7.24
N SER A 286 -8.25 7.35 6.22
CA SER A 286 -8.07 8.29 5.09
C SER A 286 -8.12 9.77 5.48
N TYR A 287 -8.56 10.12 6.69
CA TYR A 287 -8.45 11.49 7.22
C TYR A 287 -7.01 11.87 7.60
N HIS A 288 -6.12 10.88 7.81
CA HIS A 288 -4.76 11.08 8.30
C HIS A 288 -3.69 10.62 7.31
N THR A 289 -4.03 9.78 6.33
CA THR A 289 -3.12 9.21 5.34
C THR A 289 -3.83 8.98 4.02
N GLN A 290 -3.13 9.03 2.90
CA GLN A 290 -3.69 8.58 1.63
C GLN A 290 -3.77 7.05 1.60
N ILE A 291 -4.85 6.54 1.02
CA ILE A 291 -5.10 5.10 0.92
C ILE A 291 -5.41 4.73 -0.53
N LEU A 292 -4.77 3.67 -0.99
CA LEU A 292 -5.03 3.04 -2.28
C LEU A 292 -5.34 1.56 -2.05
N ILE A 293 -6.56 1.16 -2.35
CA ILE A 293 -7.03 -0.22 -2.24
C ILE A 293 -7.25 -0.77 -3.64
N SER A 294 -6.81 -2.00 -3.88
CA SER A 294 -7.24 -2.78 -5.04
C SER A 294 -8.21 -3.85 -4.57
N THR A 295 -9.34 -3.96 -5.23
CA THR A 295 -10.38 -4.96 -4.91
C THR A 295 -11.05 -5.51 -6.15
N GLN A 296 -11.70 -6.67 -5.99
CA GLN A 296 -12.60 -7.28 -6.96
C GLN A 296 -13.96 -7.63 -6.30
N SER A 297 -14.15 -7.25 -5.05
CA SER A 297 -15.34 -7.55 -4.28
C SER A 297 -16.39 -6.46 -4.44
N THR A 298 -17.53 -6.80 -5.02
CA THR A 298 -18.71 -5.94 -5.09
C THR A 298 -19.21 -5.55 -3.71
N SER A 299 -19.33 -6.52 -2.80
CA SER A 299 -19.76 -6.28 -1.42
C SER A 299 -18.80 -5.36 -0.64
N PHE A 300 -17.51 -5.37 -0.96
CA PHE A 300 -16.56 -4.46 -0.35
C PHE A 300 -16.69 -3.06 -0.96
N LEU A 301 -16.88 -2.99 -2.30
CA LEU A 301 -17.08 -1.75 -3.03
C LEU A 301 -18.30 -0.95 -2.53
N ASP A 302 -19.38 -1.63 -2.15
CA ASP A 302 -20.63 -1.03 -1.64
C ASP A 302 -20.44 -0.19 -0.35
N ASN A 303 -19.29 -0.29 0.31
CA ASN A 303 -18.98 0.50 1.50
C ASN A 303 -18.33 1.85 1.19
N PHE A 304 -18.10 2.19 -0.08
CA PHE A 304 -17.38 3.40 -0.48
C PHE A 304 -18.23 4.31 -1.36
N ASN A 305 -17.81 5.58 -1.50
CA ASN A 305 -18.48 6.52 -2.37
C ASN A 305 -17.95 6.42 -3.81
N ALA A 306 -18.79 6.73 -4.79
CA ALA A 306 -18.42 6.71 -6.20
C ALA A 306 -17.19 7.57 -6.50
N GLU A 307 -17.04 8.72 -5.86
CA GLU A 307 -15.90 9.63 -6.02
C GLU A 307 -14.55 9.05 -5.59
N ASP A 308 -14.55 8.02 -4.72
CA ASP A 308 -13.35 7.33 -4.27
C ASP A 308 -12.92 6.23 -5.25
N VAL A 309 -13.81 5.83 -6.16
CA VAL A 309 -13.60 4.68 -7.05
C VAL A 309 -12.89 5.07 -8.33
N ILE A 310 -11.92 4.25 -8.71
CA ILE A 310 -11.19 4.31 -9.98
C ILE A 310 -11.41 2.96 -10.69
N THR A 311 -12.10 2.98 -11.81
CA THR A 311 -12.24 1.79 -12.65
C THR A 311 -10.96 1.57 -13.47
N VAL A 312 -10.61 0.31 -13.62
CA VAL A 312 -9.45 -0.13 -14.39
C VAL A 312 -9.91 -1.06 -15.49
N ASP A 313 -9.85 -0.58 -16.71
CA ASP A 313 -10.23 -1.31 -17.92
C ASP A 313 -9.01 -1.69 -18.75
N ARG A 314 -9.13 -2.79 -19.48
CA ARG A 314 -8.17 -3.15 -20.51
C ARG A 314 -8.75 -2.79 -21.89
N VAL A 315 -8.30 -1.66 -22.43
CA VAL A 315 -8.71 -1.22 -23.78
C VAL A 315 -7.62 -1.62 -24.77
N GLY A 316 -7.93 -2.58 -25.62
CA GLY A 316 -6.94 -3.17 -26.51
C GLY A 316 -5.82 -3.87 -25.74
N LYS A 317 -4.65 -3.24 -25.68
CA LYS A 317 -3.46 -3.78 -25.00
C LYS A 317 -3.04 -2.98 -23.77
N GLU A 318 -3.73 -1.90 -23.45
CA GLU A 318 -3.35 -0.93 -22.42
C GLU A 318 -4.35 -0.90 -21.29
N SER A 319 -3.87 -0.63 -20.08
CA SER A 319 -4.72 -0.40 -18.91
C SER A 319 -5.15 1.07 -18.88
N GLN A 320 -6.44 1.32 -18.82
CA GLN A 320 -7.02 2.65 -18.64
C GLN A 320 -7.60 2.77 -17.25
N PHE A 321 -7.28 3.86 -16.59
CA PHE A 321 -7.74 4.18 -15.24
C PHE A 321 -8.65 5.40 -15.33
N ARG A 322 -9.87 5.28 -14.82
CA ARG A 322 -10.85 6.36 -14.83
C ARG A 322 -11.50 6.49 -13.47
N ARG A 323 -11.37 7.67 -12.85
CA ARG A 323 -12.12 7.97 -11.62
C ARG A 323 -13.60 8.17 -11.98
N LEU A 324 -14.48 7.61 -11.16
CA LEU A 324 -15.91 7.80 -11.34
C LEU A 324 -16.32 9.24 -11.01
N ASN A 325 -17.28 9.73 -11.77
CA ASN A 325 -17.95 10.99 -11.50
C ASN A 325 -19.32 10.69 -10.86
N PRO A 326 -19.57 11.08 -9.61
CA PRO A 326 -20.86 10.84 -8.93
C PRO A 326 -22.07 11.40 -9.70
N GLU A 327 -21.92 12.57 -10.35
CA GLU A 327 -22.99 13.21 -11.11
C GLU A 327 -23.48 12.36 -12.30
N GLU A 328 -22.57 11.61 -12.94
CA GLU A 328 -22.91 10.70 -14.05
C GLU A 328 -23.66 9.44 -13.58
N LEU A 329 -23.58 9.14 -12.27
CA LEU A 329 -24.13 7.93 -11.67
C LEU A 329 -25.36 8.19 -10.79
N GLU A 330 -25.77 9.45 -10.62
CA GLU A 330 -26.85 9.83 -9.69
C GLU A 330 -28.12 8.99 -9.89
N ALA A 331 -28.62 8.90 -11.12
CA ALA A 331 -29.81 8.12 -11.43
C ALA A 331 -29.64 6.61 -11.20
N TRP A 332 -28.42 6.07 -11.37
CA TRP A 332 -28.15 4.67 -11.11
C TRP A 332 -28.03 4.35 -9.63
N LEU A 333 -27.43 5.26 -8.85
CA LEU A 333 -27.24 5.12 -7.40
C LEU A 333 -28.54 5.24 -6.59
N GLU A 334 -29.61 5.78 -7.20
CA GLU A 334 -30.97 5.76 -6.60
C GLU A 334 -31.56 4.35 -6.57
N GLU A 335 -31.21 3.48 -7.54
CA GLU A 335 -31.81 2.15 -7.70
C GLU A 335 -30.83 1.00 -7.38
N TYR A 336 -29.53 1.21 -7.53
CA TYR A 336 -28.51 0.17 -7.45
C TYR A 336 -27.34 0.57 -6.57
N SER A 337 -26.70 -0.41 -5.91
CA SER A 337 -25.43 -0.21 -5.23
C SER A 337 -24.27 -0.09 -6.25
N LEU A 338 -23.12 0.44 -5.79
CA LEU A 338 -21.93 0.53 -6.65
C LEU A 338 -21.46 -0.84 -7.16
N GLY A 339 -21.56 -1.87 -6.32
CA GLY A 339 -21.24 -3.23 -6.71
C GLY A 339 -22.14 -3.76 -7.82
N GLU A 340 -23.46 -3.54 -7.72
CA GLU A 340 -24.43 -3.93 -8.75
C GLU A 340 -24.22 -3.17 -10.06
N ILE A 341 -23.91 -1.87 -9.99
CA ILE A 341 -23.58 -1.03 -11.15
C ILE A 341 -22.32 -1.55 -11.86
N TRP A 342 -21.32 -1.98 -11.08
CA TRP A 342 -20.10 -2.59 -11.64
C TRP A 342 -20.38 -3.96 -12.25
N GLU A 343 -21.14 -4.85 -11.60
CA GLU A 343 -21.53 -6.16 -12.13
C GLU A 343 -22.29 -6.04 -13.45
N LYS A 344 -23.11 -5.00 -13.59
CA LYS A 344 -23.83 -4.67 -14.83
C LYS A 344 -22.92 -4.02 -15.89
N ASN A 345 -21.63 -3.84 -15.58
CA ASN A 345 -20.61 -3.19 -16.42
C ASN A 345 -21.00 -1.77 -16.89
N ILE A 346 -21.78 -1.05 -16.12
CA ILE A 346 -22.22 0.32 -16.44
C ILE A 346 -21.06 1.31 -16.31
N ILE A 347 -20.21 1.10 -15.28
CA ILE A 347 -19.06 1.96 -14.97
C ILE A 347 -17.76 1.50 -15.60
N GLY A 348 -17.76 0.39 -16.35
CA GLY A 348 -16.56 -0.24 -16.86
C GLY A 348 -15.80 -1.04 -15.80
N GLY A 349 -14.64 -1.60 -16.17
CA GLY A 349 -13.83 -2.44 -15.26
C GLY A 349 -14.43 -3.81 -14.99
N GLY A 350 -15.58 -4.15 -15.56
CA GLY A 350 -16.23 -5.44 -15.39
C GLY A 350 -15.52 -6.55 -16.17
N PRO A 351 -15.76 -7.83 -15.83
CA PRO A 351 -15.30 -8.96 -16.63
C PRO A 351 -16.05 -8.94 -17.98
N HIS A 352 -15.32 -9.03 -19.08
CA HIS A 352 -15.83 -9.17 -20.46
C HIS A 352 -15.95 -10.64 -20.84
#